data_b1000d025e38909ec7ad9ce4793a2edd
#
_entry.id   b1000d025e38909ec7ad9ce4793a2edd
#
_cell.length_a   1.000
_cell.length_b   1.000
_cell.length_c   1.000
_cell.angle_alpha   90.00
_cell.angle_beta   90.00
_cell.angle_gamma   90.00
#
_symmetry.space_group_name_H-M   'P 1'
#
loop_
_entity.id
_entity.type
_entity.pdbx_description
1 polymer ?
#
loop_
_entity_poly.entity_id
_entity_poly.type
_entity_poly.pdbx_seq_one_letter_code
_entity_poly.pdbx_strand_id
1 'polypeptide(L)'
;MGFLDFFTPTIRTAAPQESVDVAAASVAPYYSETSNIFFSGIVSATRAEAMSVPTVARCLGVMQTIGSLPLHVRNVATGEKIQAPRVINQPDPRIPGVTFWSWIVSDLFFHPVAYAYVTDRYADTGKIRSMERIAPERVFVEVNPMVTEITGYRIDQEYVDPNNLVQFAGVTEGLLSRAGRTIKAAASLEKAAMNFADEPNPLMILKSTGATLPKDRVANLLTSFGNARRNKKSTAFLNADVSLEQAGFDPKAIQLNEARMYVSLELARACGLPAYFADAQPTTFTYSNALDKRRDLIDFAFRSTMSVIEQRLSFQDFISQGTECKFDIDDFLRGDPLQRAQVYKILNEIGAMSVEEIREEEDMLL
;
A
#
# COMPACT_ATOMS: atom_id res chain seq x y z
N MET A 1 -28.72 -20.84 -24.53
CA MET A 1 -29.09 -19.86 -23.46
C MET A 1 -27.89 -19.74 -22.55
N GLY A 2 -27.14 -18.67 -22.73
CA GLY A 2 -25.78 -18.55 -22.17
C GLY A 2 -25.80 -17.90 -20.80
N PHE A 3 -24.94 -18.41 -19.97
CA PHE A 3 -24.70 -18.06 -18.55
C PHE A 3 -23.96 -16.70 -18.36
N LEU A 4 -23.95 -15.84 -19.36
CA LEU A 4 -23.19 -14.58 -19.39
C LEU A 4 -24.02 -13.30 -19.21
N ASP A 5 -25.36 -13.44 -19.03
CA ASP A 5 -26.25 -12.26 -18.92
C ASP A 5 -26.36 -11.66 -17.50
N PHE A 6 -25.61 -12.19 -16.50
CA PHE A 6 -25.75 -11.74 -15.12
C PHE A 6 -24.76 -10.63 -14.70
N PHE A 7 -23.89 -10.18 -15.59
CA PHE A 7 -22.83 -9.20 -15.25
C PHE A 7 -22.83 -7.92 -16.10
N THR A 8 -23.90 -7.64 -16.83
CA THR A 8 -24.01 -6.33 -17.46
C THR A 8 -24.57 -5.32 -16.45
N PRO A 9 -23.78 -4.35 -15.95
CA PRO A 9 -24.34 -3.26 -15.18
C PRO A 9 -25.26 -2.46 -16.09
N THR A 10 -26.52 -2.37 -15.70
CA THR A 10 -27.50 -1.50 -16.39
C THR A 10 -27.06 -0.06 -16.17
N ILE A 11 -26.34 0.51 -17.12
CA ILE A 11 -26.00 1.93 -17.14
C ILE A 11 -27.30 2.69 -17.36
N ARG A 12 -27.88 3.22 -16.27
CA ARG A 12 -28.93 4.22 -16.37
C ARG A 12 -28.26 5.53 -16.77
N THR A 13 -28.36 5.86 -18.05
CA THR A 13 -28.02 7.18 -18.58
C THR A 13 -28.94 8.21 -17.91
N ALA A 14 -28.41 8.94 -16.93
CA ALA A 14 -29.08 10.13 -16.42
C ALA A 14 -28.98 11.25 -17.48
N ALA A 15 -30.04 12.03 -17.61
CA ALA A 15 -30.08 13.19 -18.51
C ALA A 15 -28.93 14.18 -18.19
N PRO A 16 -28.43 14.92 -19.19
CA PRO A 16 -27.31 15.82 -18.98
C PRO A 16 -27.75 17.00 -18.09
N GLN A 17 -27.38 16.96 -16.83
CA GLN A 17 -27.30 18.15 -15.98
C GLN A 17 -25.93 18.77 -16.19
N GLU A 18 -25.88 20.12 -16.16
CA GLU A 18 -24.63 20.86 -16.22
C GLU A 18 -23.60 20.23 -15.28
N SER A 19 -22.66 19.52 -15.88
CA SER A 19 -21.57 18.85 -15.15
C SER A 19 -20.66 19.92 -14.58
N VAL A 20 -20.49 19.90 -13.28
CA VAL A 20 -19.40 20.63 -12.64
C VAL A 20 -18.10 20.01 -13.13
N ASP A 21 -17.42 20.70 -14.02
CA ASP A 21 -16.15 20.30 -14.63
C ASP A 21 -15.03 20.36 -13.55
N VAL A 22 -14.95 19.35 -12.69
CA VAL A 22 -14.03 19.37 -11.53
C VAL A 22 -12.78 18.54 -11.75
N ALA A 23 -12.75 17.61 -12.71
CA ALA A 23 -11.85 16.49 -12.50
C ALA A 23 -10.69 16.30 -13.48
N ALA A 24 -10.73 16.84 -14.67
CA ALA A 24 -9.78 16.38 -15.71
C ALA A 24 -8.39 17.05 -15.65
N ALA A 25 -8.26 18.22 -15.07
CA ALA A 25 -7.06 19.05 -15.25
C ALA A 25 -5.91 18.76 -14.27
N SER A 26 -6.16 18.08 -13.14
CA SER A 26 -5.19 18.07 -12.03
C SER A 26 -4.13 16.96 -12.07
N VAL A 27 -4.29 15.94 -12.92
CA VAL A 27 -3.45 14.72 -12.86
C VAL A 27 -2.44 14.64 -13.99
N ALA A 28 -2.53 15.51 -14.99
CA ALA A 28 -1.63 15.54 -16.15
C ALA A 28 -0.13 15.65 -15.79
N PRO A 29 0.32 16.43 -14.78
CA PRO A 29 1.73 16.53 -14.43
C PRO A 29 2.39 15.20 -14.06
N TYR A 30 1.67 14.34 -13.35
CA TYR A 30 2.20 13.04 -12.92
C TYR A 30 2.44 12.08 -14.08
N TYR A 31 1.59 12.12 -15.10
CA TYR A 31 1.75 11.27 -16.27
C TYR A 31 2.85 11.76 -17.21
N SER A 32 3.09 13.06 -17.27
CA SER A 32 4.17 13.62 -18.07
C SER A 32 5.55 13.24 -17.53
N GLU A 33 5.70 13.13 -16.23
CA GLU A 33 6.95 12.72 -15.59
C GLU A 33 7.22 11.21 -15.73
N THR A 34 6.19 10.38 -15.55
CA THR A 34 6.31 8.92 -15.62
C THR A 34 6.38 8.38 -17.05
N SER A 35 5.78 9.07 -18.01
CA SER A 35 5.79 8.67 -19.43
C SER A 35 6.96 9.27 -20.22
N ASN A 36 7.76 10.14 -19.61
CA ASN A 36 8.84 10.81 -20.29
C ASN A 36 9.96 9.82 -20.67
N ILE A 37 10.29 9.78 -21.96
CA ILE A 37 11.31 8.90 -22.55
C ILE A 37 12.68 9.06 -21.86
N PHE A 38 12.95 10.21 -21.25
CA PHE A 38 14.16 10.47 -20.47
C PHE A 38 14.25 9.63 -19.17
N PHE A 39 13.13 9.13 -18.64
CA PHE A 39 13.09 8.24 -17.47
C PHE A 39 12.96 6.76 -17.84
N SER A 40 13.20 6.38 -19.08
CA SER A 40 13.17 4.98 -19.53
C SER A 40 14.16 4.06 -18.78
N GLY A 41 15.03 4.64 -17.95
CA GLY A 41 15.92 3.92 -17.03
C GLY A 41 15.35 3.67 -15.63
N ILE A 42 14.15 4.17 -15.30
CA ILE A 42 13.52 3.90 -14.01
C ILE A 42 13.01 2.46 -14.01
N VAL A 43 13.60 1.65 -13.15
CA VAL A 43 13.19 0.27 -12.94
C VAL A 43 11.94 0.26 -12.07
N SER A 44 10.78 0.11 -12.69
CA SER A 44 9.53 -0.12 -11.95
C SER A 44 9.46 -1.57 -11.48
N ALA A 45 8.92 -1.78 -10.27
CA ALA A 45 8.59 -3.10 -9.75
C ALA A 45 7.09 -3.38 -9.95
N THR A 46 6.71 -4.66 -9.93
CA THR A 46 5.32 -5.05 -9.89
C THR A 46 4.81 -5.08 -8.44
N ARG A 47 3.49 -4.95 -8.25
CA ARG A 47 2.86 -5.09 -6.93
C ARG A 47 3.15 -6.47 -6.31
N ALA A 48 3.17 -7.53 -7.12
CA ALA A 48 3.48 -8.88 -6.66
C ALA A 48 4.92 -9.01 -6.14
N GLU A 49 5.91 -8.43 -6.87
CA GLU A 49 7.29 -8.36 -6.39
C GLU A 49 7.40 -7.57 -5.08
N ALA A 50 6.73 -6.43 -4.99
CA ALA A 50 6.73 -5.60 -3.78
C ALA A 50 6.13 -6.36 -2.58
N MET A 51 5.01 -7.05 -2.76
CA MET A 51 4.34 -7.82 -1.70
C MET A 51 5.10 -9.10 -1.31
N SER A 52 6.02 -9.58 -2.12
CA SER A 52 6.91 -10.68 -1.75
C SER A 52 7.97 -10.28 -0.70
N VAL A 53 8.14 -8.98 -0.47
CA VAL A 53 9.10 -8.44 0.51
C VAL A 53 8.39 -8.13 1.82
N PRO A 54 8.72 -8.81 2.94
CA PRO A 54 8.02 -8.66 4.22
C PRO A 54 7.96 -7.22 4.73
N THR A 55 9.03 -6.45 4.55
CA THR A 55 9.09 -5.05 4.97
C THR A 55 8.05 -4.19 4.26
N VAL A 56 7.86 -4.39 2.95
CA VAL A 56 6.84 -3.66 2.17
C VAL A 56 5.44 -4.05 2.62
N ALA A 57 5.19 -5.35 2.84
CA ALA A 57 3.91 -5.84 3.34
C ALA A 57 3.59 -5.25 4.73
N ARG A 58 4.59 -5.14 5.61
CA ARG A 58 4.45 -4.50 6.92
C ARG A 58 4.14 -3.01 6.79
N CYS A 59 4.89 -2.28 5.96
CA CYS A 59 4.66 -0.86 5.70
C CYS A 59 3.25 -0.61 5.16
N LEU A 60 2.80 -1.42 4.20
CA LEU A 60 1.43 -1.34 3.68
C LEU A 60 0.40 -1.57 4.77
N GLY A 61 0.57 -2.59 5.63
CA GLY A 61 -0.35 -2.87 6.73
C GLY A 61 -0.46 -1.69 7.70
N VAL A 62 0.65 -0.99 7.97
CA VAL A 62 0.63 0.24 8.79
C VAL A 62 -0.13 1.36 8.08
N MET A 63 0.12 1.60 6.79
CA MET A 63 -0.59 2.64 6.02
C MET A 63 -2.09 2.37 5.91
N GLN A 64 -2.49 1.12 5.74
CA GLN A 64 -3.90 0.74 5.63
C GLN A 64 -4.73 1.02 6.90
N THR A 65 -4.09 1.24 8.05
CA THR A 65 -4.81 1.67 9.26
C THR A 65 -5.49 3.03 9.09
N ILE A 66 -5.04 3.86 8.14
CA ILE A 66 -5.75 5.11 7.77
C ILE A 66 -7.20 4.82 7.39
N GLY A 67 -7.47 3.71 6.68
CA GLY A 67 -8.82 3.34 6.27
C GLY A 67 -9.78 3.01 7.42
N SER A 68 -9.26 2.79 8.63
CA SER A 68 -10.07 2.56 9.84
C SER A 68 -10.38 3.83 10.62
N LEU A 69 -9.74 4.96 10.28
CA LEU A 69 -10.02 6.24 10.93
C LEU A 69 -11.37 6.77 10.46
N PRO A 70 -12.23 7.25 11.39
CA PRO A 70 -13.52 7.83 11.03
C PRO A 70 -13.36 9.10 10.17
N LEU A 71 -14.27 9.29 9.22
CA LEU A 71 -14.37 10.49 8.40
C LEU A 71 -15.58 11.31 8.84
N HIS A 72 -15.38 12.58 9.12
CA HIS A 72 -16.42 13.52 9.48
C HIS A 72 -16.51 14.67 8.48
N VAL A 73 -17.72 15.19 8.30
CA VAL A 73 -17.95 16.43 7.54
C VAL A 73 -18.22 17.54 8.56
N ARG A 74 -17.57 18.66 8.38
CA ARG A 74 -17.78 19.86 9.23
C ARG A 74 -17.98 21.12 8.39
N ASN A 75 -18.68 22.06 8.98
CA ASN A 75 -18.82 23.41 8.42
C ASN A 75 -17.51 24.18 8.65
N VAL A 76 -16.94 24.75 7.59
CA VAL A 76 -15.67 25.49 7.67
C VAL A 76 -15.80 26.76 8.53
N ALA A 77 -16.98 27.41 8.52
CA ALA A 77 -17.18 28.69 9.23
C ALA A 77 -17.46 28.50 10.73
N THR A 78 -18.25 27.45 11.10
CA THR A 78 -18.67 27.21 12.50
C THR A 78 -17.84 26.13 13.18
N GLY A 79 -17.16 25.26 12.43
CA GLY A 79 -16.46 24.09 12.97
C GLY A 79 -17.38 22.92 13.37
N GLU A 80 -18.72 23.11 13.28
CA GLU A 80 -19.70 22.09 13.71
C GLU A 80 -19.65 20.84 12.82
N LYS A 81 -19.70 19.67 13.44
CA LYS A 81 -19.84 18.39 12.75
C LYS A 81 -21.24 18.30 12.11
N ILE A 82 -21.29 17.96 10.83
CA ILE A 82 -22.53 17.80 10.06
C ILE A 82 -22.68 16.33 9.70
N GLN A 83 -23.94 15.88 9.53
CA GLN A 83 -24.20 14.52 9.07
C GLN A 83 -23.52 14.27 7.71
N ALA A 84 -22.57 13.34 7.68
CA ALA A 84 -21.85 12.98 6.48
C ALA A 84 -22.75 12.23 5.49
N PRO A 85 -22.69 12.53 4.19
CA PRO A 85 -23.30 11.69 3.16
C PRO A 85 -22.80 10.24 3.27
N ARG A 86 -23.69 9.27 2.98
CA ARG A 86 -23.35 7.84 3.10
C ARG A 86 -22.08 7.45 2.34
N VAL A 87 -21.81 8.06 1.19
CA VAL A 87 -20.64 7.78 0.35
C VAL A 87 -19.31 8.04 1.08
N ILE A 88 -19.28 8.91 2.09
CA ILE A 88 -18.07 9.17 2.89
C ILE A 88 -17.72 7.95 3.75
N ASN A 89 -18.73 7.39 4.46
CA ASN A 89 -18.52 6.29 5.40
C ASN A 89 -18.63 4.90 4.75
N GLN A 90 -19.45 4.79 3.71
CA GLN A 90 -19.66 3.54 2.95
C GLN A 90 -19.78 3.85 1.46
N PRO A 91 -18.65 4.05 0.75
CA PRO A 91 -18.65 4.39 -0.67
C PRO A 91 -19.28 3.30 -1.55
N ASP A 92 -18.95 2.05 -1.30
CA ASP A 92 -19.52 0.89 -1.97
C ASP A 92 -20.53 0.19 -1.03
N PRO A 93 -21.81 0.11 -1.42
CA PRO A 93 -22.83 -0.55 -0.59
C PRO A 93 -22.58 -2.03 -0.31
N ARG A 94 -21.72 -2.69 -1.11
CA ARG A 94 -21.45 -4.14 -1.05
C ARG A 94 -20.36 -4.51 -0.05
N ILE A 95 -19.51 -3.55 0.35
CA ILE A 95 -18.35 -3.79 1.21
C ILE A 95 -18.30 -2.79 2.37
N PRO A 96 -17.65 -3.14 3.50
CA PRO A 96 -17.42 -2.19 4.58
C PRO A 96 -16.60 -0.99 4.12
N GLY A 97 -16.93 0.21 4.63
CA GLY A 97 -16.19 1.42 4.30
C GLY A 97 -14.70 1.34 4.63
N VAL A 98 -14.35 0.72 5.76
CA VAL A 98 -12.95 0.46 6.14
C VAL A 98 -12.20 -0.29 5.05
N THR A 99 -12.83 -1.31 4.46
CA THR A 99 -12.21 -2.09 3.38
C THR A 99 -11.99 -1.23 2.14
N PHE A 100 -12.99 -0.45 1.74
CA PHE A 100 -12.89 0.45 0.60
C PHE A 100 -11.74 1.45 0.77
N TRP A 101 -11.71 2.16 1.90
CA TRP A 101 -10.68 3.16 2.17
C TRP A 101 -9.27 2.54 2.30
N SER A 102 -9.17 1.36 2.92
CA SER A 102 -7.89 0.63 2.97
C SER A 102 -7.38 0.24 1.58
N TRP A 103 -8.27 -0.06 0.63
CA TRP A 103 -7.88 -0.32 -0.76
C TRP A 103 -7.43 0.95 -1.48
N ILE A 104 -8.12 2.08 -1.30
CA ILE A 104 -7.69 3.38 -1.85
C ILE A 104 -6.31 3.77 -1.31
N VAL A 105 -6.09 3.62 0.00
CA VAL A 105 -4.77 3.86 0.62
C VAL A 105 -3.70 2.93 0.05
N SER A 106 -4.03 1.66 -0.18
CA SER A 106 -3.12 0.70 -0.82
C SER A 106 -2.75 1.12 -2.24
N ASP A 107 -3.72 1.63 -3.00
CA ASP A 107 -3.44 2.11 -4.35
C ASP A 107 -2.56 3.36 -4.33
N LEU A 108 -2.82 4.32 -3.46
CA LEU A 108 -1.99 5.52 -3.27
C LEU A 108 -0.58 5.19 -2.76
N PHE A 109 -0.43 4.09 -2.02
CA PHE A 109 0.88 3.63 -1.57
C PHE A 109 1.74 3.11 -2.73
N PHE A 110 1.15 2.34 -3.63
CA PHE A 110 1.86 1.74 -4.75
C PHE A 110 1.92 2.61 -6.00
N HIS A 111 0.87 3.38 -6.26
CA HIS A 111 0.66 4.15 -7.50
C HIS A 111 0.49 5.64 -7.22
N PRO A 112 0.75 6.51 -8.21
CA PRO A 112 0.55 7.95 -8.05
C PRO A 112 -0.92 8.36 -7.93
N VAL A 113 -1.84 7.54 -8.42
CA VAL A 113 -3.28 7.84 -8.43
C VAL A 113 -4.07 6.59 -8.05
N ALA A 114 -5.06 6.76 -7.19
CA ALA A 114 -6.09 5.75 -6.94
C ALA A 114 -7.40 6.16 -7.64
N TYR A 115 -8.15 5.17 -8.10
CA TYR A 115 -9.35 5.37 -8.90
C TYR A 115 -10.57 4.72 -8.28
N ALA A 116 -11.72 5.43 -8.40
CA ALA A 116 -13.03 4.85 -8.11
C ALA A 116 -14.02 5.23 -9.22
N TYR A 117 -14.85 4.29 -9.63
CA TYR A 117 -15.89 4.49 -10.63
C TYR A 117 -17.21 4.82 -9.94
N VAL A 118 -17.86 5.88 -10.39
CA VAL A 118 -19.17 6.32 -9.86
C VAL A 118 -20.26 5.39 -10.36
N THR A 119 -20.88 4.67 -9.45
CA THR A 119 -21.95 3.71 -9.77
C THR A 119 -23.35 4.32 -9.66
N ASP A 120 -23.53 5.33 -8.80
CA ASP A 120 -24.82 6.00 -8.64
C ASP A 120 -24.64 7.46 -8.17
N ARG A 121 -25.60 8.32 -8.54
CA ARG A 121 -25.66 9.72 -8.14
C ARG A 121 -27.03 10.07 -7.58
N TYR A 122 -27.09 11.04 -6.71
CA TYR A 122 -28.35 11.61 -6.25
C TYR A 122 -29.03 12.36 -7.40
N ALA A 123 -30.31 12.04 -7.66
CA ALA A 123 -31.05 12.61 -8.80
C ALA A 123 -31.34 14.12 -8.63
N ASP A 124 -31.42 14.60 -7.40
CA ASP A 124 -31.71 15.98 -7.02
C ASP A 124 -30.49 16.90 -7.07
N THR A 125 -29.34 16.42 -6.63
CA THR A 125 -28.13 17.21 -6.48
C THR A 125 -27.01 16.87 -7.47
N GLY A 126 -27.11 15.74 -8.18
CA GLY A 126 -26.05 15.22 -9.04
C GLY A 126 -24.82 14.71 -8.29
N LYS A 127 -24.80 14.83 -6.96
CA LYS A 127 -23.67 14.40 -6.12
C LYS A 127 -23.50 12.88 -6.16
N ILE A 128 -22.29 12.44 -5.92
CA ILE A 128 -21.94 11.02 -5.90
C ILE A 128 -22.65 10.36 -4.71
N ARG A 129 -23.40 9.29 -4.98
CA ARG A 129 -24.11 8.49 -3.98
C ARG A 129 -23.36 7.21 -3.63
N SER A 130 -22.75 6.59 -4.65
CA SER A 130 -21.95 5.39 -4.48
C SER A 130 -20.86 5.30 -5.54
N MET A 131 -19.76 4.66 -5.19
CA MET A 131 -18.62 4.43 -6.08
C MET A 131 -17.95 3.09 -5.78
N GLU A 132 -17.31 2.52 -6.79
CA GLU A 132 -16.58 1.26 -6.73
C GLU A 132 -15.10 1.50 -7.01
N ARG A 133 -14.21 0.90 -6.21
CA ARG A 133 -12.76 0.99 -6.44
C ARG A 133 -12.38 0.29 -7.73
N ILE A 134 -11.56 0.95 -8.54
CA ILE A 134 -10.92 0.37 -9.73
C ILE A 134 -9.42 0.26 -9.49
N ALA A 135 -8.86 -0.91 -9.76
CA ALA A 135 -7.41 -1.09 -9.65
C ALA A 135 -6.67 -0.19 -10.65
N PRO A 136 -5.65 0.57 -10.21
CA PRO A 136 -4.92 1.49 -11.08
C PRO A 136 -4.34 0.84 -12.33
N GLU A 137 -3.95 -0.44 -12.25
CA GLU A 137 -3.40 -1.21 -13.36
C GLU A 137 -4.40 -1.45 -14.50
N ARG A 138 -5.70 -1.29 -14.24
CA ARG A 138 -6.78 -1.44 -15.24
C ARG A 138 -7.14 -0.12 -15.91
N VAL A 139 -6.64 1.02 -15.40
CA VAL A 139 -6.97 2.35 -15.92
C VAL A 139 -5.88 2.79 -16.88
N PHE A 140 -6.26 3.00 -18.13
CA PHE A 140 -5.40 3.56 -19.16
C PHE A 140 -5.76 5.01 -19.37
N VAL A 141 -4.77 5.88 -19.22
CA VAL A 141 -4.93 7.32 -19.40
C VAL A 141 -4.52 7.68 -20.82
N GLU A 142 -5.42 8.29 -21.57
CA GLU A 142 -5.12 8.85 -22.87
C GLU A 142 -4.65 10.30 -22.70
N VAL A 143 -3.48 10.59 -23.25
CA VAL A 143 -2.91 11.94 -23.24
C VAL A 143 -2.73 12.45 -24.65
N ASN A 144 -2.74 13.77 -24.81
CA ASN A 144 -2.46 14.35 -26.11
C ASN A 144 -1.00 14.06 -26.53
N PRO A 145 -0.64 14.19 -27.84
CA PRO A 145 0.72 13.88 -28.32
C PRO A 145 1.83 14.68 -27.62
N MET A 146 1.53 15.83 -27.03
CA MET A 146 2.48 16.64 -26.26
C MET A 146 2.53 16.26 -24.77
N VAL A 147 1.72 15.29 -24.33
CA VAL A 147 1.63 14.83 -22.93
C VAL A 147 1.33 15.98 -21.94
N THR A 148 0.55 16.97 -22.38
CA THR A 148 0.19 18.14 -21.57
C THR A 148 -1.21 18.05 -21.01
N GLU A 149 -2.11 17.30 -21.68
CA GLU A 149 -3.51 17.17 -21.29
C GLU A 149 -3.96 15.72 -21.37
N ILE A 150 -4.80 15.32 -20.42
CA ILE A 150 -5.50 14.05 -20.45
C ILE A 150 -6.71 14.21 -21.35
N THR A 151 -6.78 13.39 -22.40
CA THR A 151 -7.87 13.42 -23.40
C THR A 151 -8.96 12.39 -23.07
N GLY A 152 -8.67 11.39 -22.24
CA GLY A 152 -9.65 10.38 -21.87
C GLY A 152 -9.10 9.32 -20.94
N TYR A 153 -10.02 8.46 -20.53
CA TYR A 153 -9.71 7.29 -19.69
C TYR A 153 -10.34 6.05 -20.29
N ARG A 154 -9.64 4.92 -20.17
CA ARG A 154 -10.20 3.60 -20.48
C ARG A 154 -10.01 2.66 -19.30
N ILE A 155 -11.04 1.88 -19.04
CA ILE A 155 -10.98 0.75 -18.10
C ILE A 155 -11.12 -0.52 -18.92
N ASP A 156 -10.12 -1.40 -18.87
CA ASP A 156 -10.09 -2.64 -19.66
C ASP A 156 -10.39 -2.41 -21.15
N GLN A 157 -9.88 -1.32 -21.73
CA GLN A 157 -10.05 -0.87 -23.12
C GLN A 157 -11.41 -0.20 -23.45
N GLU A 158 -12.37 -0.15 -22.55
CA GLU A 158 -13.61 0.59 -22.73
C GLU A 158 -13.43 2.05 -22.31
N TYR A 159 -13.92 2.98 -23.15
CA TYR A 159 -13.89 4.41 -22.85
C TYR A 159 -14.82 4.73 -21.67
N VAL A 160 -14.32 5.53 -20.75
CA VAL A 160 -15.07 5.96 -19.57
C VAL A 160 -15.17 7.47 -19.57
N ASP A 161 -16.37 7.99 -19.32
CA ASP A 161 -16.58 9.41 -19.10
C ASP A 161 -15.77 9.88 -17.89
N PRO A 162 -14.89 10.87 -18.03
CA PRO A 162 -14.11 11.43 -16.94
C PRO A 162 -14.94 11.82 -15.70
N ASN A 163 -16.19 12.26 -15.91
CA ASN A 163 -17.11 12.60 -14.82
C ASN A 163 -17.52 11.40 -13.95
N ASN A 164 -17.43 10.19 -14.49
CA ASN A 164 -17.73 8.97 -13.75
C ASN A 164 -16.49 8.33 -13.13
N LEU A 165 -15.33 8.98 -13.23
CA LEU A 165 -14.08 8.49 -12.65
C LEU A 165 -13.57 9.44 -11.57
N VAL A 166 -13.69 9.02 -10.32
CA VAL A 166 -13.10 9.73 -9.17
C VAL A 166 -11.63 9.37 -9.07
N GLN A 167 -10.80 10.41 -9.00
CA GLN A 167 -9.36 10.30 -8.93
C GLN A 167 -8.88 10.84 -7.60
N PHE A 168 -8.08 10.06 -6.89
CA PHE A 168 -7.33 10.48 -5.73
C PHE A 168 -5.87 10.62 -6.17
N ALA A 169 -5.44 11.84 -6.46
CA ALA A 169 -4.07 12.11 -6.91
C ALA A 169 -3.14 12.14 -5.70
N GLY A 170 -2.23 11.18 -5.61
CA GLY A 170 -1.22 11.11 -4.58
C GLY A 170 -0.19 12.24 -4.70
N VAL A 171 0.55 12.48 -3.62
CA VAL A 171 1.64 13.49 -3.60
C VAL A 171 2.98 12.92 -4.07
N THR A 172 3.03 11.63 -4.40
CA THR A 172 4.24 10.93 -4.82
C THR A 172 3.98 10.04 -6.04
N GLU A 173 5.06 9.62 -6.72
CA GLU A 173 5.00 8.73 -7.89
C GLU A 173 4.58 7.29 -7.55
N GLY A 174 4.30 7.02 -6.28
CA GLY A 174 4.04 5.68 -5.77
C GLY A 174 5.31 4.85 -5.54
N LEU A 175 5.19 3.86 -4.67
CA LEU A 175 6.34 3.05 -4.22
C LEU A 175 6.95 2.23 -5.36
N LEU A 176 6.13 1.71 -6.28
CA LEU A 176 6.60 0.84 -7.37
C LEU A 176 7.58 1.53 -8.29
N SER A 177 7.41 2.83 -8.54
CA SER A 177 8.32 3.64 -9.34
C SER A 177 9.50 4.13 -8.50
N ARG A 178 9.22 4.73 -7.33
CA ARG A 178 10.23 5.35 -6.47
C ARG A 178 11.26 4.37 -5.92
N ALA A 179 10.84 3.16 -5.54
CA ALA A 179 11.68 2.13 -4.94
C ALA A 179 11.83 0.86 -5.79
N GLY A 180 11.49 0.90 -7.07
CA GLY A 180 11.45 -0.30 -7.93
C GLY A 180 12.75 -1.08 -7.95
N ARG A 181 13.90 -0.42 -7.99
CA ARG A 181 15.22 -1.06 -7.93
C ARG A 181 15.45 -1.76 -6.58
N THR A 182 15.14 -1.08 -5.49
CA THR A 182 15.33 -1.60 -4.13
C THR A 182 14.38 -2.78 -3.86
N ILE A 183 13.14 -2.71 -4.35
CA ILE A 183 12.17 -3.81 -4.27
C ILE A 183 12.70 -5.06 -4.99
N LYS A 184 13.20 -4.90 -6.23
CA LYS A 184 13.77 -6.03 -6.99
C LYS A 184 15.00 -6.63 -6.33
N ALA A 185 15.86 -5.80 -5.76
CA ALA A 185 17.00 -6.26 -5.00
C ALA A 185 16.57 -7.04 -3.74
N ALA A 186 15.58 -6.53 -2.99
CA ALA A 186 15.00 -7.20 -1.84
C ALA A 186 14.38 -8.55 -2.21
N ALA A 187 13.55 -8.60 -3.25
CA ALA A 187 12.94 -9.84 -3.72
C ALA A 187 13.99 -10.89 -4.12
N SER A 188 15.10 -10.45 -4.73
CA SER A 188 16.21 -11.34 -5.07
C SER A 188 16.94 -11.87 -3.84
N LEU A 189 17.12 -11.03 -2.79
CA LEU A 189 17.71 -11.45 -1.51
C LEU A 189 16.80 -12.44 -0.77
N GLU A 190 15.49 -12.21 -0.76
CA GLU A 190 14.52 -13.15 -0.18
C GLU A 190 14.55 -14.49 -0.90
N LYS A 191 14.59 -14.48 -2.24
CA LYS A 191 14.74 -15.71 -3.05
C LYS A 191 16.04 -16.44 -2.76
N ALA A 192 17.15 -15.71 -2.61
CA ALA A 192 18.43 -16.30 -2.22
C ALA A 192 18.35 -16.95 -0.83
N ALA A 193 17.72 -16.26 0.14
CA ALA A 193 17.52 -16.78 1.49
C ALA A 193 16.66 -18.05 1.49
N MET A 194 15.60 -18.11 0.69
CA MET A 194 14.76 -19.29 0.52
C MET A 194 15.58 -20.47 -0.06
N ASN A 195 16.37 -20.22 -1.11
CA ASN A 195 17.20 -21.23 -1.72
C ASN A 195 18.22 -21.82 -0.70
N PHE A 196 18.79 -20.97 0.15
CA PHE A 196 19.66 -21.45 1.23
C PHE A 196 18.91 -22.21 2.33
N ALA A 197 17.66 -21.88 2.60
CA ALA A 197 16.83 -22.60 3.55
C ALA A 197 16.40 -23.98 3.02
N ASP A 198 16.08 -24.05 1.73
CA ASP A 198 15.68 -25.30 1.07
C ASP A 198 16.86 -26.25 0.87
N GLU A 199 18.02 -25.71 0.50
CA GLU A 199 19.26 -26.46 0.32
C GLU A 199 20.39 -25.87 1.18
N PRO A 200 20.39 -26.14 2.52
CA PRO A 200 21.36 -25.55 3.44
C PRO A 200 22.78 -26.10 3.25
N ASN A 201 22.94 -27.18 2.51
CA ASN A 201 24.26 -27.73 2.23
C ASN A 201 24.91 -26.97 1.06
N PRO A 202 26.19 -26.57 1.23
CA PRO A 202 26.93 -25.94 0.14
C PRO A 202 27.01 -26.86 -1.08
N LEU A 203 27.22 -26.25 -2.26
CA LEU A 203 27.45 -26.98 -3.47
C LEU A 203 28.64 -27.93 -3.27
N MET A 204 28.41 -29.22 -3.42
CA MET A 204 29.43 -30.24 -3.25
C MET A 204 29.97 -30.65 -4.60
N ILE A 205 31.28 -30.61 -4.76
CA ILE A 205 31.98 -31.06 -5.94
C ILE A 205 32.57 -32.47 -5.62
N LEU A 206 32.15 -33.44 -6.40
CA LEU A 206 32.78 -34.74 -6.39
C LEU A 206 33.98 -34.70 -7.35
N LYS A 207 35.19 -34.70 -6.80
CA LYS A 207 36.44 -34.65 -7.57
C LYS A 207 37.06 -36.02 -7.64
N SER A 208 37.37 -36.49 -8.85
CA SER A 208 38.14 -37.72 -9.04
C SER A 208 39.60 -37.44 -8.69
N THR A 209 40.17 -38.28 -7.80
CA THR A 209 41.57 -38.20 -7.38
C THR A 209 42.47 -39.20 -8.13
N GLY A 210 41.88 -40.03 -9.02
CA GLY A 210 42.57 -41.05 -9.80
C GLY A 210 42.31 -40.96 -11.30
N ALA A 211 42.36 -42.09 -11.98
CA ALA A 211 42.13 -42.21 -13.40
C ALA A 211 40.72 -41.70 -13.82
N THR A 212 40.60 -41.24 -15.06
CA THR A 212 39.38 -40.73 -15.65
C THR A 212 38.27 -41.78 -15.55
N LEU A 213 37.20 -41.50 -14.79
CA LEU A 213 36.07 -42.36 -14.64
C LEU A 213 35.23 -42.44 -15.92
N PRO A 214 34.75 -43.63 -16.35
CA PRO A 214 33.82 -43.74 -17.46
C PRO A 214 32.55 -42.96 -17.24
N LYS A 215 32.00 -42.34 -18.32
CA LYS A 215 30.82 -41.47 -18.26
C LYS A 215 29.63 -42.09 -17.52
N ASP A 216 29.39 -43.38 -17.72
CA ASP A 216 28.29 -44.10 -17.09
C ASP A 216 28.45 -44.21 -15.56
N ARG A 217 29.69 -44.43 -15.08
CA ARG A 217 29.98 -44.42 -13.65
C ARG A 217 29.80 -43.06 -13.01
N VAL A 218 30.20 -42.01 -13.71
CA VAL A 218 29.98 -40.61 -13.25
C VAL A 218 28.49 -40.29 -13.13
N ALA A 219 27.69 -40.67 -14.14
CA ALA A 219 26.25 -40.48 -14.12
C ALA A 219 25.56 -41.25 -12.96
N ASN A 220 25.92 -42.50 -12.76
CA ASN A 220 25.39 -43.31 -11.67
C ASN A 220 25.77 -42.79 -10.28
N LEU A 221 27.00 -42.30 -10.13
CA LEU A 221 27.50 -41.73 -8.88
C LEU A 221 26.79 -40.42 -8.54
N LEU A 222 26.61 -39.50 -9.52
CA LEU A 222 25.87 -38.27 -9.37
C LEU A 222 24.40 -38.54 -9.02
N THR A 223 23.76 -39.51 -9.68
CA THR A 223 22.36 -39.87 -9.42
C THR A 223 22.20 -40.45 -8.00
N SER A 224 23.08 -41.35 -7.61
CA SER A 224 23.06 -42.00 -6.28
C SER A 224 23.32 -41.00 -5.17
N PHE A 225 24.28 -40.10 -5.36
CA PHE A 225 24.59 -39.01 -4.42
C PHE A 225 23.45 -38.02 -4.33
N GLY A 226 22.88 -37.59 -5.47
CA GLY A 226 21.72 -36.72 -5.52
C GLY A 226 20.49 -37.31 -4.82
N ASN A 227 20.22 -38.61 -5.02
CA ASN A 227 19.12 -39.30 -4.35
C ASN A 227 19.35 -39.46 -2.84
N ALA A 228 20.58 -39.74 -2.41
CA ALA A 228 20.93 -39.80 -1.00
C ALA A 228 20.73 -38.46 -0.30
N ARG A 229 21.08 -37.35 -0.98
CA ARG A 229 20.90 -35.99 -0.51
C ARG A 229 19.42 -35.60 -0.43
N ARG A 230 18.62 -35.86 -1.47
CA ARG A 230 17.17 -35.59 -1.47
C ARG A 230 16.42 -36.32 -0.37
N ASN A 231 16.82 -37.59 -0.11
CA ASN A 231 16.23 -38.41 0.93
C ASN A 231 16.73 -38.06 2.35
N LYS A 232 17.47 -36.97 2.53
CA LYS A 232 18.02 -36.48 3.81
C LYS A 232 18.83 -37.58 4.56
N LYS A 233 19.45 -38.51 3.82
CA LYS A 233 20.34 -39.50 4.42
C LYS A 233 21.66 -38.83 4.82
N SER A 234 22.03 -38.95 6.07
CA SER A 234 23.21 -38.30 6.65
C SER A 234 24.54 -38.95 6.24
N THR A 235 24.51 -40.16 5.66
CA THR A 235 25.71 -40.93 5.37
C THR A 235 25.79 -41.23 3.89
N ALA A 236 26.85 -40.76 3.22
CA ALA A 236 27.22 -41.16 1.86
C ALA A 236 28.55 -41.88 1.89
N PHE A 237 28.66 -43.00 1.20
CA PHE A 237 29.92 -43.73 1.02
C PHE A 237 30.59 -43.21 -0.26
N LEU A 238 31.84 -42.80 -0.13
CA LEU A 238 32.69 -42.39 -1.24
C LEU A 238 33.85 -43.38 -1.38
N ASN A 239 34.17 -43.79 -2.60
CA ASN A 239 35.33 -44.62 -2.87
C ASN A 239 36.63 -43.83 -2.74
N ALA A 240 37.77 -44.52 -2.55
CA ALA A 240 39.09 -43.91 -2.42
C ALA A 240 39.50 -42.98 -3.61
N ASP A 241 38.88 -43.19 -4.78
CA ASP A 241 39.16 -42.43 -6.00
C ASP A 241 38.34 -41.14 -6.14
N VAL A 242 37.47 -40.84 -5.15
CA VAL A 242 36.57 -39.66 -5.21
C VAL A 242 36.68 -38.86 -3.91
N SER A 243 37.10 -37.64 -4.01
CA SER A 243 37.09 -36.69 -2.89
C SER A 243 35.88 -35.74 -2.98
N LEU A 244 35.35 -35.39 -1.83
CA LEU A 244 34.28 -34.45 -1.69
C LEU A 244 34.90 -33.05 -1.33
N GLU A 245 34.79 -32.12 -2.23
CA GLU A 245 35.13 -30.73 -1.96
C GLU A 245 33.85 -29.91 -1.79
N GLN A 246 33.80 -29.11 -0.75
CA GLN A 246 32.72 -28.12 -0.59
C GLN A 246 33.07 -26.90 -1.42
N ALA A 247 32.31 -26.68 -2.51
CA ALA A 247 32.38 -25.48 -3.29
C ALA A 247 31.07 -24.71 -3.09
N GLY A 248 31.04 -23.85 -2.13
CA GLY A 248 29.86 -23.02 -1.86
C GLY A 248 30.26 -21.84 -0.99
N PHE A 249 29.52 -20.77 -1.16
CA PHE A 249 29.69 -19.61 -0.29
C PHE A 249 28.93 -19.87 1.01
N ASP A 250 29.58 -19.67 2.15
CA ASP A 250 28.93 -19.60 3.44
C ASP A 250 27.98 -18.38 3.44
N PRO A 251 26.70 -18.54 3.81
CA PRO A 251 25.77 -17.40 3.97
C PRO A 251 26.33 -16.29 4.86
N LYS A 252 27.15 -16.66 5.86
CA LYS A 252 27.87 -15.73 6.72
C LYS A 252 28.96 -14.96 5.95
N ALA A 253 29.64 -15.60 5.01
CA ALA A 253 30.67 -14.95 4.18
C ALA A 253 30.06 -13.92 3.21
N ILE A 254 28.79 -14.11 2.80
CA ILE A 254 28.06 -13.18 1.93
C ILE A 254 27.37 -12.07 2.73
N GLN A 255 27.39 -12.16 4.08
CA GLN A 255 26.68 -11.20 4.95
C GLN A 255 25.20 -11.02 4.59
N LEU A 256 24.54 -12.11 4.19
CA LEU A 256 23.17 -12.09 3.66
C LEU A 256 22.18 -11.43 4.64
N ASN A 257 22.32 -11.66 5.94
CA ASN A 257 21.45 -11.06 6.96
C ASN A 257 21.67 -9.54 7.05
N GLU A 258 22.91 -9.09 6.97
CA GLU A 258 23.23 -7.66 7.01
C GLU A 258 22.70 -6.95 5.75
N ALA A 259 22.84 -7.58 4.59
CA ALA A 259 22.28 -7.07 3.34
C ALA A 259 20.74 -6.98 3.40
N ARG A 260 20.06 -7.99 3.94
CA ARG A 260 18.60 -7.98 4.16
C ARG A 260 18.19 -6.87 5.12
N MET A 261 18.88 -6.70 6.23
CA MET A 261 18.60 -5.62 7.19
C MET A 261 18.79 -4.24 6.56
N TYR A 262 19.88 -4.04 5.80
CA TYR A 262 20.12 -2.78 5.10
C TYR A 262 19.03 -2.46 4.10
N VAL A 263 18.66 -3.41 3.24
CA VAL A 263 17.61 -3.22 2.23
C VAL A 263 16.24 -3.00 2.89
N SER A 264 15.95 -3.67 4.02
CA SER A 264 14.72 -3.41 4.79
C SER A 264 14.66 -1.98 5.32
N LEU A 265 15.78 -1.44 5.79
CA LEU A 265 15.88 -0.04 6.22
C LEU A 265 15.67 0.93 5.06
N GLU A 266 16.28 0.66 3.89
CA GLU A 266 16.09 1.47 2.68
C GLU A 266 14.63 1.45 2.20
N LEU A 267 13.97 0.29 2.30
CA LEU A 267 12.55 0.19 1.95
C LEU A 267 11.66 0.95 2.93
N ALA A 268 11.93 0.91 4.24
CA ALA A 268 11.21 1.71 5.22
C ALA A 268 11.32 3.21 4.91
N ARG A 269 12.51 3.69 4.55
CA ARG A 269 12.74 5.08 4.11
C ARG A 269 11.97 5.40 2.84
N ALA A 270 11.99 4.49 1.85
CA ALA A 270 11.24 4.66 0.61
C ALA A 270 9.72 4.67 0.82
N CYS A 271 9.22 3.91 1.79
CA CYS A 271 7.80 3.93 2.19
C CYS A 271 7.41 5.22 2.95
N GLY A 272 8.38 6.03 3.37
CA GLY A 272 8.13 7.22 4.18
C GLY A 272 7.75 6.93 5.62
N LEU A 273 8.05 5.71 6.10
CA LEU A 273 7.74 5.26 7.45
C LEU A 273 8.99 5.28 8.33
N PRO A 274 8.90 5.71 9.60
CA PRO A 274 9.97 5.50 10.54
C PRO A 274 10.35 4.02 10.66
N ALA A 275 11.66 3.71 10.66
CA ALA A 275 12.17 2.36 10.56
C ALA A 275 11.64 1.38 11.63
N TYR A 276 11.31 1.88 12.82
CA TYR A 276 10.76 1.08 13.90
C TYR A 276 9.32 0.58 13.64
N PHE A 277 8.52 1.23 12.79
CA PHE A 277 7.20 0.71 12.36
C PHE A 277 7.31 -0.39 11.29
N ALA A 278 8.41 -0.39 10.57
CA ALA A 278 8.72 -1.42 9.58
C ALA A 278 9.47 -2.62 10.19
N ASP A 279 9.67 -2.63 11.52
CA ASP A 279 10.50 -3.61 12.25
C ASP A 279 11.94 -3.72 11.69
N ALA A 280 12.42 -2.67 11.02
CA ALA A 280 13.75 -2.63 10.42
C ALA A 280 14.87 -2.29 11.42
N GLN A 281 14.53 -1.89 12.64
CA GLN A 281 15.47 -1.65 13.73
C GLN A 281 14.90 -2.19 15.06
N PRO A 282 15.70 -2.94 15.84
CA PRO A 282 15.28 -3.34 17.17
C PRO A 282 15.22 -2.10 18.08
N THR A 283 14.02 -1.75 18.51
CA THR A 283 13.80 -0.60 19.41
C THR A 283 13.13 -1.08 20.68
N THR A 284 13.64 -0.70 21.83
CA THR A 284 12.99 -0.94 23.11
C THR A 284 11.84 0.05 23.27
N PHE A 285 10.62 -0.45 23.31
CA PHE A 285 9.43 0.39 23.51
C PHE A 285 9.25 0.67 25.00
N THR A 286 9.35 1.94 25.39
CA THR A 286 8.92 2.42 26.71
C THR A 286 7.53 3.06 26.54
N TYR A 287 6.65 2.90 27.51
CA TYR A 287 5.25 3.37 27.42
C TYR A 287 5.13 4.89 27.15
N SER A 288 6.03 5.69 27.71
CA SER A 288 6.12 7.14 27.49
C SER A 288 6.41 7.52 26.04
N ASN A 289 7.07 6.64 25.27
CA ASN A 289 7.42 6.90 23.86
C ASN A 289 6.34 6.44 22.87
N ALA A 290 5.30 5.74 23.33
CA ALA A 290 4.29 5.19 22.44
C ALA A 290 3.41 6.29 21.81
N LEU A 291 3.05 7.31 22.59
CA LEU A 291 2.26 8.43 22.11
C LEU A 291 3.03 9.31 21.12
N ASP A 292 4.29 9.61 21.43
CA ASP A 292 5.17 10.38 20.53
C ASP A 292 5.36 9.65 19.20
N LYS A 293 5.54 8.32 19.24
CA LYS A 293 5.63 7.50 18.02
C LYS A 293 4.36 7.49 17.20
N ARG A 294 3.16 7.50 17.84
CA ARG A 294 1.89 7.64 17.12
C ARG A 294 1.78 9.00 16.43
N ARG A 295 2.23 10.07 17.10
CA ARG A 295 2.29 11.40 16.49
C ARG A 295 3.25 11.44 15.30
N ASP A 296 4.45 10.87 15.45
CA ASP A 296 5.42 10.74 14.37
C ASP A 296 4.81 10.01 13.16
N LEU A 297 4.04 8.95 13.40
CA LEU A 297 3.38 8.20 12.34
C LEU A 297 2.36 9.06 11.57
N ILE A 298 1.57 9.87 12.29
CA ILE A 298 0.62 10.79 11.67
C ILE A 298 1.36 11.88 10.91
N ASP A 299 2.30 12.55 11.54
CA ASP A 299 2.94 13.73 10.99
C ASP A 299 3.83 13.43 9.78
N PHE A 300 4.55 12.31 9.81
CA PHE A 300 5.52 11.99 8.77
C PHE A 300 5.01 10.99 7.72
N ALA A 301 4.04 10.12 8.05
CA ALA A 301 3.60 9.09 7.14
C ALA A 301 2.15 9.25 6.67
N PHE A 302 1.20 9.44 7.58
CA PHE A 302 -0.22 9.42 7.25
C PHE A 302 -0.74 10.72 6.65
N ARG A 303 -0.22 11.86 7.12
CA ARG A 303 -0.76 13.20 6.81
C ARG A 303 -0.91 13.46 5.32
N SER A 304 0.08 13.07 4.52
CA SER A 304 0.04 13.28 3.07
C SER A 304 -1.11 12.52 2.41
N THR A 305 -1.24 11.24 2.73
CA THR A 305 -2.29 10.38 2.18
C THR A 305 -3.68 10.77 2.69
N MET A 306 -3.80 11.10 3.99
CA MET A 306 -5.04 11.60 4.58
C MET A 306 -5.48 12.89 3.90
N SER A 307 -4.58 13.85 3.73
CA SER A 307 -4.89 15.15 3.10
C SER A 307 -5.39 14.99 1.65
N VAL A 308 -4.83 14.06 0.89
CA VAL A 308 -5.32 13.75 -0.48
C VAL A 308 -6.77 13.27 -0.45
N ILE A 309 -7.09 12.35 0.44
CA ILE A 309 -8.45 11.81 0.57
C ILE A 309 -9.40 12.89 1.08
N GLU A 310 -9.04 13.61 2.14
CA GLU A 310 -9.83 14.70 2.73
C GLU A 310 -10.17 15.79 1.70
N GLN A 311 -9.17 16.27 1.00
CA GLN A 311 -9.36 17.34 0.00
C GLN A 311 -10.21 16.85 -1.16
N ARG A 312 -9.98 15.63 -1.67
CA ARG A 312 -10.80 15.09 -2.76
C ARG A 312 -12.26 14.89 -2.36
N LEU A 313 -12.52 14.41 -1.14
CA LEU A 313 -13.87 14.26 -0.62
C LEU A 313 -14.55 15.61 -0.28
N SER A 314 -13.77 16.67 -0.15
CA SER A 314 -14.26 18.03 0.09
C SER A 314 -14.73 18.73 -1.18
N PHE A 315 -14.61 18.12 -2.36
CA PHE A 315 -15.09 18.70 -3.61
C PHE A 315 -16.62 18.67 -3.69
N GLN A 316 -17.18 19.58 -4.52
CA GLN A 316 -18.63 19.80 -4.62
C GLN A 316 -19.40 18.59 -5.18
N ASP A 317 -18.73 17.68 -5.84
CA ASP A 317 -19.32 16.43 -6.30
C ASP A 317 -19.63 15.43 -5.16
N PHE A 318 -19.06 15.64 -3.98
CA PHE A 318 -19.33 14.85 -2.76
C PHE A 318 -20.16 15.63 -1.74
N ILE A 319 -19.68 16.81 -1.33
CA ILE A 319 -20.27 17.60 -0.26
C ILE A 319 -20.63 19.01 -0.72
N SER A 320 -21.31 19.78 0.12
CA SER A 320 -21.75 21.14 -0.23
C SER A 320 -20.60 22.13 -0.05
N GLN A 321 -20.66 23.24 -0.79
CA GLN A 321 -19.74 24.36 -0.62
C GLN A 321 -19.78 24.88 0.82
N GLY A 322 -18.61 25.25 1.37
CA GLY A 322 -18.49 25.69 2.77
C GLY A 322 -18.40 24.55 3.79
N THR A 323 -18.34 23.30 3.33
CA THR A 323 -18.09 22.15 4.19
C THR A 323 -16.76 21.46 3.78
N GLU A 324 -16.12 20.78 4.72
CA GLU A 324 -14.91 20.01 4.48
C GLU A 324 -15.01 18.62 5.13
N CYS A 325 -14.33 17.65 4.52
CA CYS A 325 -14.20 16.30 5.05
C CYS A 325 -12.86 16.17 5.75
N LYS A 326 -12.84 15.59 6.96
CA LYS A 326 -11.65 15.38 7.77
C LYS A 326 -11.66 14.01 8.42
N PHE A 327 -10.47 13.40 8.51
CA PHE A 327 -10.27 12.23 9.37
C PHE A 327 -10.30 12.65 10.83
N ASP A 328 -10.95 11.86 11.66
CA ASP A 328 -10.88 11.98 13.10
C ASP A 328 -9.67 11.16 13.59
N ILE A 329 -8.71 11.88 14.14
CA ILE A 329 -7.46 11.28 14.66
C ILE A 329 -7.42 11.29 16.19
N ASP A 330 -8.44 11.83 16.83
CA ASP A 330 -8.46 12.04 18.29
C ASP A 330 -8.36 10.70 19.02
N ASP A 331 -9.14 9.70 18.62
CA ASP A 331 -9.06 8.36 19.17
C ASP A 331 -7.69 7.69 18.97
N PHE A 332 -7.09 7.88 17.81
CA PHE A 332 -5.77 7.33 17.52
C PHE A 332 -4.67 7.95 18.38
N LEU A 333 -4.83 9.23 18.71
CA LEU A 333 -3.90 9.99 19.58
C LEU A 333 -4.28 9.93 21.05
N ARG A 334 -5.42 9.31 21.41
CA ARG A 334 -5.85 9.18 22.80
C ARG A 334 -4.73 8.57 23.63
N GLY A 335 -4.25 9.38 24.58
CA GLY A 335 -3.23 8.99 25.53
C GLY A 335 -3.80 8.21 26.73
N ASP A 336 -3.02 8.16 27.82
CA ASP A 336 -3.46 7.58 29.09
C ASP A 336 -4.77 8.27 29.56
N PRO A 337 -5.80 7.50 29.96
CA PRO A 337 -7.04 8.03 30.52
C PRO A 337 -6.84 9.03 31.67
N LEU A 338 -5.80 8.84 32.49
CA LEU A 338 -5.46 9.75 33.58
C LEU A 338 -5.02 11.13 33.04
N GLN A 339 -4.17 11.15 32.01
CA GLN A 339 -3.71 12.41 31.40
C GLN A 339 -4.89 13.15 30.73
N ARG A 340 -5.79 12.43 30.06
CA ARG A 340 -7.00 13.04 29.47
C ARG A 340 -7.89 13.67 30.54
N ALA A 341 -8.17 12.93 31.61
CA ALA A 341 -8.97 13.45 32.73
C ALA A 341 -8.38 14.72 33.32
N GLN A 342 -7.03 14.81 33.39
CA GLN A 342 -6.35 16.04 33.84
C GLN A 342 -6.53 17.19 32.84
N VAL A 343 -6.43 16.93 31.54
CA VAL A 343 -6.67 17.95 30.50
C VAL A 343 -8.11 18.42 30.53
N TYR A 344 -9.09 17.52 30.60
CA TYR A 344 -10.50 17.88 30.69
C TYR A 344 -10.80 18.68 31.96
N LYS A 345 -10.20 18.32 33.08
CA LYS A 345 -10.33 19.11 34.30
C LYS A 345 -9.86 20.55 34.10
N ILE A 346 -8.70 20.76 33.47
CA ILE A 346 -8.14 22.09 33.20
C ILE A 346 -9.05 22.84 32.21
N LEU A 347 -9.50 22.20 31.13
CA LEU A 347 -10.37 22.82 30.13
C LEU A 347 -11.73 23.24 30.73
N ASN A 348 -12.27 22.44 31.63
CA ASN A 348 -13.50 22.80 32.34
C ASN A 348 -13.27 23.93 33.35
N GLU A 349 -12.17 23.92 34.11
CA GLU A 349 -11.83 24.98 35.06
C GLU A 349 -11.64 26.35 34.40
N ILE A 350 -11.11 26.40 33.17
CA ILE A 350 -10.97 27.65 32.42
C ILE A 350 -12.22 28.02 31.59
N GLY A 351 -13.28 27.20 31.66
CA GLY A 351 -14.53 27.40 30.92
C GLY A 351 -14.45 27.19 29.42
N ALA A 352 -13.41 26.50 28.94
CA ALA A 352 -13.20 26.21 27.52
C ALA A 352 -14.00 24.99 27.04
N MET A 353 -14.47 24.13 27.98
CA MET A 353 -15.22 22.92 27.68
C MET A 353 -16.21 22.63 28.80
N SER A 354 -17.47 22.33 28.44
CA SER A 354 -18.52 21.97 29.39
C SER A 354 -18.45 20.49 29.80
N VAL A 355 -19.14 20.13 30.88
CA VAL A 355 -19.22 18.72 31.33
C VAL A 355 -19.97 17.86 30.31
N GLU A 356 -20.96 18.44 29.63
CA GLU A 356 -21.75 17.79 28.59
C GLU A 356 -20.85 17.45 27.37
N GLU A 357 -20.05 18.39 26.92
CA GLU A 357 -19.09 18.19 25.83
C GLU A 357 -18.02 17.14 26.17
N ILE A 358 -17.54 17.11 27.44
CA ILE A 358 -16.61 16.07 27.91
C ILE A 358 -17.25 14.69 27.88
N ARG A 359 -18.55 14.57 28.25
CA ARG A 359 -19.27 13.31 28.19
C ARG A 359 -19.51 12.84 26.76
N GLU A 360 -19.76 13.76 25.84
CA GLU A 360 -19.90 13.47 24.41
C GLU A 360 -18.58 12.97 23.82
N GLU A 361 -17.46 13.63 24.14
CA GLU A 361 -16.13 13.22 23.67
C GLU A 361 -15.67 11.86 24.22
N GLU A 362 -16.11 11.48 25.41
CA GLU A 362 -15.77 10.19 26.02
C GLU A 362 -16.86 9.11 25.81
N ASP A 363 -17.82 9.34 24.89
CA ASP A 363 -18.94 8.43 24.60
C ASP A 363 -19.73 8.01 25.87
N MET A 364 -19.81 8.90 26.87
CA MET A 364 -20.51 8.66 28.13
C MET A 364 -21.95 9.16 28.11
N LEU A 365 -22.50 9.48 26.96
CA LEU A 365 -23.90 9.81 26.79
C LEU A 365 -24.71 8.50 26.86
N LEU A 366 -25.56 8.38 27.86
CA LEU A 366 -26.53 7.29 28.01
C LEU A 366 -27.77 7.54 27.15
#